data_0d14e616325ba631af1e095adfc47359
#
_entry.id   0d14e616325ba631af1e095adfc47359
#
_cell.length_a   1.000
_cell.length_b   1.000
_cell.length_c   1.000
_cell.angle_alpha   90.00
_cell.angle_beta   90.00
_cell.angle_gamma   90.00
#
_symmetry.space_group_name_H-M   'P 1'
#
loop_
_entity.id
_entity.type
_entity.pdbx_description
1 polymer ?
#
loop_
_entity_poly.entity_id
_entity_poly.type
_entity_poly.pdbx_seq_one_letter_code
_entity_poly.pdbx_strand_id
1 'polypeptide(L)'
;MPFPPLPPGVAPEPFARARHAAAALLLGAAALLGGCKPAPVEAPATPASSAAASAASALPGAAGAAASAPPVSVTTVPVARRKLPLRLESSGTVVPVMTVDVRPQVTSVVRSVLVKEGQFVRAGEPLFTLDAAADEANVARLKAQLARDEAALADADRQYARSRELQAQNFVAQGAVDTARTLVQTQAATVAASRAALDAARVPLGYARIQAPSAGRVGAINVYPGSSVQANATTLVTITQLDPVDVAFTVPQRHLADALAALRGSGTVVEAALPEGGAALGGRLVFVDNAIDAASGTVKVKAWLPNPANRLWPGAFVRVTFTVRTLENALVIPQAAIVQSARGPIVYVVEDGRAALRPLRVLATEGEDAAVEGLQSGDRVVLDGRQNLRPGSRVLREGLR
;
A
#
# COMPACT_ATOMS: atom_id res chain seq x y z
N MET A 1 -40.57 -36.04 -16.61
CA MET A 1 -41.38 -35.83 -15.41
C MET A 1 -41.28 -34.37 -15.05
N PRO A 2 -42.39 -33.62 -15.09
CA PRO A 2 -42.41 -32.20 -14.86
C PRO A 2 -42.41 -31.85 -13.37
N PHE A 3 -41.77 -30.76 -12.99
CA PHE A 3 -41.71 -30.19 -11.68
C PHE A 3 -43.11 -29.75 -11.17
N PRO A 4 -43.41 -29.87 -9.87
CA PRO A 4 -44.62 -29.32 -9.30
C PRO A 4 -44.53 -27.79 -9.13
N PRO A 5 -45.69 -27.07 -9.15
CA PRO A 5 -45.73 -25.62 -9.05
C PRO A 5 -45.58 -25.12 -7.62
N LEU A 6 -44.95 -23.94 -7.49
CA LEU A 6 -44.80 -23.15 -6.26
C LEU A 6 -46.16 -22.59 -5.79
N PRO A 7 -46.40 -22.46 -4.48
CA PRO A 7 -47.61 -21.80 -3.95
C PRO A 7 -47.54 -20.28 -4.08
N PRO A 8 -48.68 -19.57 -4.20
CA PRO A 8 -48.74 -18.13 -4.38
C PRO A 8 -48.73 -17.35 -3.06
N GLY A 9 -48.06 -16.21 -3.08
CA GLY A 9 -48.48 -15.02 -2.35
C GLY A 9 -47.96 -14.84 -0.93
N VAL A 10 -46.80 -14.14 -0.80
CA VAL A 10 -46.57 -13.25 0.33
C VAL A 10 -46.09 -11.93 -0.25
N ALA A 11 -46.96 -10.92 -0.15
CA ALA A 11 -46.66 -9.55 -0.54
C ALA A 11 -45.69 -8.89 0.45
N PRO A 12 -44.74 -8.02 0.00
CA PRO A 12 -43.92 -7.27 0.92
C PRO A 12 -44.68 -6.04 1.41
N GLU A 13 -44.77 -5.92 2.73
CA GLU A 13 -45.26 -4.69 3.38
C GLU A 13 -44.31 -3.50 3.13
N PRO A 14 -44.86 -2.28 2.95
CA PRO A 14 -44.05 -1.08 2.74
C PRO A 14 -43.63 -0.50 4.09
N PHE A 15 -42.32 -0.45 4.34
CA PHE A 15 -41.75 0.31 5.47
C PHE A 15 -42.04 1.79 5.28
N ALA A 16 -42.87 2.33 6.15
CA ALA A 16 -43.29 3.72 6.24
C ALA A 16 -42.09 4.63 6.57
N ARG A 17 -41.97 5.67 5.75
CA ARG A 17 -41.10 6.84 5.97
C ARG A 17 -41.56 7.61 7.20
N ALA A 18 -40.80 7.62 8.28
CA ALA A 18 -40.92 8.63 9.33
C ALA A 18 -40.12 9.89 8.93
N ARG A 19 -40.82 10.85 8.34
CA ARG A 19 -40.40 12.24 8.24
C ARG A 19 -40.73 12.91 9.58
N HIS A 20 -39.75 13.35 10.34
CA HIS A 20 -39.95 14.38 11.36
C HIS A 20 -39.46 15.71 10.82
N ALA A 21 -40.43 16.53 10.53
CA ALA A 21 -40.34 17.98 10.40
C ALA A 21 -40.00 18.57 11.78
N ALA A 22 -38.99 19.42 11.85
CA ALA A 22 -38.85 20.42 12.89
C ALA A 22 -38.83 21.76 12.21
N ALA A 23 -39.97 22.44 12.35
CA ALA A 23 -40.22 23.79 11.86
C ALA A 23 -39.58 24.82 12.80
N ALA A 24 -38.99 25.82 12.19
CA ALA A 24 -39.05 27.26 12.45
C ALA A 24 -39.32 27.73 13.89
N LEU A 25 -38.41 28.57 14.36
CA LEU A 25 -38.70 29.84 15.05
C LEU A 25 -37.38 30.56 15.35
N LEU A 26 -37.11 31.68 14.70
CA LEU A 26 -36.81 32.95 15.35
C LEU A 26 -36.60 34.04 14.33
N LEU A 27 -37.66 34.86 14.26
CA LEU A 27 -37.62 36.21 13.79
C LEU A 27 -36.84 37.09 14.80
N GLY A 28 -36.14 38.10 14.27
CA GLY A 28 -36.08 39.38 14.96
C GLY A 28 -34.74 39.83 15.42
N ALA A 29 -34.11 40.69 14.66
CA ALA A 29 -33.68 42.00 15.12
C ALA A 29 -33.08 42.79 13.96
N ALA A 30 -33.73 43.88 13.70
CA ALA A 30 -33.46 44.87 12.69
C ALA A 30 -32.26 45.79 13.06
N ALA A 31 -31.62 46.25 12.00
CA ALA A 31 -31.16 47.60 11.74
C ALA A 31 -30.23 48.30 12.76
N LEU A 32 -29.11 48.79 12.26
CA LEU A 32 -28.83 50.23 12.20
C LEU A 32 -27.37 50.46 11.75
N LEU A 33 -27.28 51.31 10.70
CA LEU A 33 -26.24 52.30 10.44
C LEU A 33 -24.80 51.80 10.21
N GLY A 34 -24.13 52.10 9.13
CA GLY A 34 -23.83 53.37 8.56
C GLY A 34 -23.03 53.20 7.28
N GLY A 35 -23.44 53.93 6.28
CA GLY A 35 -22.74 54.09 5.03
C GLY A 35 -21.44 54.86 5.20
N CYS A 36 -20.41 54.41 4.50
CA CYS A 36 -19.32 55.27 4.06
C CYS A 36 -19.05 54.97 2.58
N LYS A 37 -19.48 55.91 1.77
CA LYS A 37 -19.22 56.05 0.34
C LYS A 37 -17.83 56.67 0.21
N PRO A 38 -16.84 56.13 -0.50
CA PRO A 38 -15.68 56.91 -0.89
C PRO A 38 -16.00 57.78 -2.10
N ALA A 39 -15.75 59.07 -1.96
CA ALA A 39 -15.80 60.08 -3.03
C ALA A 39 -14.61 59.91 -3.98
N PRO A 40 -14.78 60.33 -5.26
CA PRO A 40 -13.71 60.31 -6.25
C PRO A 40 -12.73 61.46 -6.00
N VAL A 41 -11.45 61.15 -5.98
CA VAL A 41 -10.39 62.17 -5.94
C VAL A 41 -10.05 62.55 -7.37
N GLU A 42 -10.25 63.81 -7.61
CA GLU A 42 -10.00 64.64 -8.78
C GLU A 42 -8.50 64.71 -9.09
N ALA A 43 -8.13 64.57 -10.34
CA ALA A 43 -6.79 64.83 -10.87
C ALA A 43 -6.53 66.34 -10.94
N PRO A 44 -5.36 66.86 -10.57
CA PRO A 44 -4.98 68.20 -10.95
C PRO A 44 -4.19 68.20 -12.27
N ALA A 45 -4.60 69.13 -13.07
CA ALA A 45 -4.13 69.46 -14.38
C ALA A 45 -2.65 69.94 -14.43
N THR A 46 -2.04 69.61 -15.53
CA THR A 46 -0.82 70.26 -16.09
C THR A 46 -0.91 71.79 -16.17
N PRO A 47 0.24 72.49 -16.11
CA PRO A 47 0.42 73.56 -17.06
C PRO A 47 1.64 73.32 -17.96
N ALA A 48 1.37 73.55 -19.22
CA ALA A 48 2.36 73.71 -20.25
C ALA A 48 3.02 75.10 -20.18
N SER A 49 4.17 75.19 -20.73
CA SER A 49 4.90 76.35 -21.28
C SER A 49 6.36 76.35 -20.83
N SER A 50 7.37 76.52 -21.60
CA SER A 50 7.53 77.22 -22.87
C SER A 50 8.88 76.84 -23.46
N ALA A 51 8.98 77.01 -24.73
CA ALA A 51 10.14 76.87 -25.58
C ALA A 51 11.31 77.80 -25.22
N ALA A 52 12.53 77.28 -25.39
CA ALA A 52 13.61 78.11 -25.87
C ALA A 52 14.63 77.22 -26.63
N ALA A 53 14.82 77.59 -27.82
CA ALA A 53 15.79 77.03 -28.76
C ALA A 53 17.23 77.43 -28.39
N SER A 54 18.14 76.67 -28.89
CA SER A 54 19.43 77.07 -29.48
C SER A 54 20.65 76.37 -29.00
N ALA A 55 21.27 75.78 -29.83
CA ALA A 55 22.65 75.85 -30.35
C ALA A 55 23.33 74.51 -30.57
N ALA A 56 23.45 74.21 -31.80
CA ALA A 56 24.38 73.20 -32.34
C ALA A 56 25.82 73.52 -31.92
N SER A 57 26.54 72.55 -31.41
CA SER A 57 27.97 72.47 -31.45
C SER A 57 28.40 71.05 -31.75
N ALA A 58 28.77 70.85 -32.96
CA ALA A 58 29.50 69.68 -33.44
C ALA A 58 30.89 69.64 -32.78
N LEU A 59 31.23 68.54 -32.20
CA LEU A 59 32.54 68.12 -31.84
C LEU A 59 32.85 66.74 -32.39
N PRO A 60 34.08 66.53 -32.84
CA PRO A 60 34.47 65.44 -33.76
C PRO A 60 34.60 64.12 -33.07
N GLY A 61 34.48 63.09 -33.85
CA GLY A 61 34.59 61.69 -33.49
C GLY A 61 35.74 61.34 -32.56
N ALA A 62 35.35 60.74 -31.42
CA ALA A 62 36.23 59.86 -30.71
C ALA A 62 35.75 58.43 -31.00
N ALA A 63 36.45 57.76 -31.88
CA ALA A 63 36.45 56.33 -31.95
C ALA A 63 36.92 55.81 -30.58
N GLY A 64 35.97 55.65 -29.64
CA GLY A 64 36.24 55.11 -28.35
C GLY A 64 36.61 53.63 -28.52
N ALA A 65 37.92 53.37 -28.39
CA ALA A 65 38.42 52.03 -28.15
C ALA A 65 37.55 51.44 -27.03
N ALA A 66 36.85 50.33 -27.33
CA ALA A 66 36.16 49.54 -26.35
C ALA A 66 37.15 49.15 -25.25
N ALA A 67 37.18 49.88 -24.17
CA ALA A 67 37.99 49.56 -23.00
C ALA A 67 37.64 48.13 -22.61
N SER A 68 38.60 47.22 -22.85
CA SER A 68 38.47 45.81 -22.49
C SER A 68 38.30 45.78 -20.96
N ALA A 69 37.07 45.57 -20.50
CA ALA A 69 36.80 45.39 -19.08
C ALA A 69 37.74 44.33 -18.50
N PRO A 70 38.25 44.54 -17.28
CA PRO A 70 39.15 43.57 -16.68
C PRO A 70 38.51 42.18 -16.67
N PRO A 71 39.28 41.13 -16.88
CA PRO A 71 38.76 39.80 -16.90
C PRO A 71 38.20 39.42 -15.53
N VAL A 72 37.02 38.80 -15.53
CA VAL A 72 36.33 38.40 -14.30
C VAL A 72 36.79 36.99 -13.91
N SER A 73 37.23 36.82 -12.65
CA SER A 73 37.56 35.50 -12.09
C SER A 73 36.28 34.69 -11.88
N VAL A 74 36.27 33.46 -12.41
CA VAL A 74 35.10 32.56 -12.32
C VAL A 74 35.51 31.12 -12.03
N THR A 75 34.70 30.44 -11.20
CA THR A 75 34.81 29.01 -10.99
C THR A 75 33.94 28.29 -12.02
N THR A 76 34.47 27.30 -12.72
CA THR A 76 33.76 26.58 -13.77
C THR A 76 33.69 25.07 -13.46
N VAL A 77 32.56 24.45 -13.80
CA VAL A 77 32.34 23.01 -13.69
C VAL A 77 32.06 22.45 -15.10
N PRO A 78 32.66 21.32 -15.49
CA PRO A 78 32.33 20.68 -16.76
C PRO A 78 30.92 20.04 -16.72
N VAL A 79 30.20 20.19 -17.81
CA VAL A 79 28.93 19.45 -18.02
C VAL A 79 29.26 18.00 -18.29
N ALA A 80 28.81 17.13 -17.41
CA ALA A 80 29.03 15.68 -17.53
C ALA A 80 27.71 14.94 -17.82
N ARG A 81 27.83 13.92 -18.68
CA ARG A 81 26.73 12.95 -18.82
C ARG A 81 26.81 11.92 -17.70
N ARG A 82 25.78 11.85 -16.88
CA ARG A 82 25.70 10.85 -15.81
C ARG A 82 24.26 10.42 -15.55
N LYS A 83 24.13 9.30 -14.85
CA LYS A 83 22.84 8.86 -14.34
C LYS A 83 22.38 9.78 -13.22
N LEU A 84 21.15 10.26 -13.32
CA LEU A 84 20.52 11.05 -12.27
C LEU A 84 19.22 10.35 -11.81
N PRO A 85 19.23 9.68 -10.65
CA PRO A 85 18.01 9.13 -10.07
C PRO A 85 17.14 10.27 -9.54
N LEU A 86 15.87 10.30 -9.92
CA LEU A 86 14.90 11.24 -9.37
C LEU A 86 14.25 10.59 -8.15
N ARG A 87 14.49 11.16 -6.99
CA ARG A 87 14.00 10.66 -5.72
C ARG A 87 12.85 11.52 -5.23
N LEU A 88 11.86 10.85 -4.67
CA LEU A 88 10.74 11.47 -3.98
C LEU A 88 10.84 11.10 -2.51
N GLU A 89 10.90 12.08 -1.64
CA GLU A 89 10.79 11.87 -0.20
C GLU A 89 9.33 11.98 0.22
N SER A 90 8.89 11.05 1.05
CA SER A 90 7.55 11.00 1.62
C SER A 90 7.60 10.42 3.02
N SER A 91 6.64 10.78 3.86
CA SER A 91 6.39 10.07 5.11
C SER A 91 5.57 8.83 4.83
N GLY A 92 5.99 7.70 5.39
CA GLY A 92 5.28 6.43 5.30
C GLY A 92 4.95 5.87 6.67
N THR A 93 4.05 4.89 6.67
CA THR A 93 3.70 4.11 7.87
C THR A 93 3.96 2.65 7.59
N VAL A 94 4.60 1.97 8.51
CA VAL A 94 4.81 0.53 8.44
C VAL A 94 3.48 -0.17 8.66
N VAL A 95 3.10 -1.06 7.74
CA VAL A 95 1.92 -1.90 7.85
C VAL A 95 2.33 -3.37 7.75
N PRO A 96 1.70 -4.26 8.50
CA PRO A 96 2.00 -5.68 8.35
C PRO A 96 1.50 -6.18 6.98
N VAL A 97 2.20 -7.15 6.39
CA VAL A 97 1.71 -7.84 5.19
C VAL A 97 0.43 -8.59 5.51
N MET A 98 0.38 -9.22 6.69
CA MET A 98 -0.78 -9.96 7.13
C MET A 98 -0.98 -9.80 8.64
N THR A 99 -2.24 -9.58 9.02
CA THR A 99 -2.72 -9.62 10.41
C THR A 99 -3.96 -10.47 10.46
N VAL A 100 -4.00 -11.45 11.34
CA VAL A 100 -5.12 -12.39 11.47
C VAL A 100 -5.61 -12.42 12.91
N ASP A 101 -6.88 -12.11 13.08
CA ASP A 101 -7.58 -12.33 14.35
C ASP A 101 -7.98 -13.80 14.46
N VAL A 102 -7.45 -14.49 15.43
CA VAL A 102 -7.77 -15.87 15.74
C VAL A 102 -9.05 -15.88 16.58
N ARG A 103 -10.09 -16.52 16.04
CA ARG A 103 -11.41 -16.65 16.69
C ARG A 103 -11.83 -18.11 16.77
N PRO A 104 -12.55 -18.54 17.82
CA PRO A 104 -13.05 -19.89 17.92
C PRO A 104 -14.20 -20.11 16.91
N GLN A 105 -14.31 -21.31 16.37
CA GLN A 105 -15.42 -21.70 15.49
C GLN A 105 -16.60 -22.34 16.27
N VAL A 106 -16.38 -22.67 17.54
CA VAL A 106 -17.37 -23.24 18.44
C VAL A 106 -17.45 -22.43 19.74
N THR A 107 -18.63 -22.37 20.32
CA THR A 107 -18.83 -21.75 21.62
C THR A 107 -18.46 -22.76 22.71
N SER A 108 -17.50 -22.41 23.55
CA SER A 108 -17.01 -23.30 24.61
C SER A 108 -16.23 -22.51 25.67
N VAL A 109 -15.61 -23.22 26.62
CA VAL A 109 -14.73 -22.66 27.65
C VAL A 109 -13.26 -22.93 27.27
N VAL A 110 -12.38 -21.94 27.48
CA VAL A 110 -10.94 -22.11 27.27
C VAL A 110 -10.40 -23.06 28.34
N ARG A 111 -9.87 -24.20 27.92
CA ARG A 111 -9.26 -25.19 28.82
C ARG A 111 -7.80 -24.84 29.13
N SER A 112 -7.02 -24.49 28.09
CA SER A 112 -5.64 -24.08 28.27
C SER A 112 -5.19 -23.13 27.16
N VAL A 113 -4.20 -22.28 27.51
CA VAL A 113 -3.49 -21.38 26.62
C VAL A 113 -2.06 -21.94 26.48
N LEU A 114 -1.65 -22.24 25.25
CA LEU A 114 -0.39 -22.94 24.96
C LEU A 114 0.72 -21.99 24.49
N VAL A 115 0.41 -20.71 24.26
CA VAL A 115 1.33 -19.69 23.75
C VAL A 115 1.43 -18.53 24.75
N LYS A 116 2.49 -17.74 24.60
CA LYS A 116 2.72 -16.52 25.37
C LYS A 116 2.58 -15.28 24.48
N GLU A 117 2.20 -14.17 25.09
CA GLU A 117 2.21 -12.88 24.42
C GLU A 117 3.60 -12.54 23.89
N GLY A 118 3.66 -12.02 22.66
CA GLY A 118 4.92 -11.67 22.02
C GLY A 118 5.73 -12.86 21.45
N GLN A 119 5.29 -14.11 21.64
CA GLN A 119 5.92 -15.30 21.07
C GLN A 119 5.79 -15.33 19.55
N PHE A 120 6.82 -15.83 18.86
CA PHE A 120 6.71 -16.18 17.45
C PHE A 120 6.14 -17.59 17.29
N VAL A 121 5.14 -17.71 16.43
CA VAL A 121 4.49 -19.00 16.13
C VAL A 121 4.56 -19.30 14.63
N ARG A 122 4.53 -20.60 14.30
CA ARG A 122 4.45 -21.10 12.93
C ARG A 122 3.00 -21.42 12.56
N ALA A 123 2.69 -21.43 11.26
CA ALA A 123 1.40 -21.93 10.80
C ALA A 123 1.17 -23.37 11.29
N GLY A 124 -0.05 -23.66 11.82
CA GLY A 124 -0.42 -24.94 12.39
C GLY A 124 0.00 -25.15 13.83
N GLU A 125 0.77 -24.23 14.45
CA GLU A 125 1.15 -24.35 15.86
C GLU A 125 -0.05 -24.22 16.79
N PRO A 126 -0.23 -25.12 17.80
CA PRO A 126 -1.36 -25.07 18.70
C PRO A 126 -1.29 -23.83 19.61
N LEU A 127 -2.39 -23.08 19.67
CA LEU A 127 -2.49 -21.84 20.45
C LEU A 127 -3.35 -22.02 21.70
N PHE A 128 -4.54 -22.57 21.51
CA PHE A 128 -5.53 -22.75 22.57
C PHE A 128 -6.16 -24.13 22.47
N THR A 129 -6.58 -24.66 23.62
CA THR A 129 -7.50 -25.78 23.67
C THR A 129 -8.78 -25.36 24.36
N LEU A 130 -9.91 -25.70 23.76
CA LEU A 130 -11.23 -25.49 24.32
C LEU A 130 -11.69 -26.76 25.02
N ASP A 131 -12.69 -26.65 25.91
CA ASP A 131 -13.33 -27.81 26.52
C ASP A 131 -14.16 -28.52 25.44
N ALA A 132 -13.81 -29.76 25.18
CA ALA A 132 -14.45 -30.62 24.19
C ALA A 132 -15.08 -31.88 24.80
N ALA A 133 -15.24 -31.93 26.14
CA ALA A 133 -15.72 -33.14 26.83
C ALA A 133 -17.04 -33.66 26.27
N ALA A 134 -17.98 -32.77 25.93
CA ALA A 134 -19.27 -33.17 25.34
C ALA A 134 -19.09 -33.74 23.91
N ASP A 135 -18.24 -33.13 23.09
CA ASP A 135 -17.95 -33.59 21.72
C ASP A 135 -17.20 -34.93 21.74
N GLU A 136 -16.22 -35.07 22.65
CA GLU A 136 -15.47 -36.32 22.85
C GLU A 136 -16.42 -37.48 23.25
N ALA A 137 -17.34 -37.23 24.18
CA ALA A 137 -18.35 -38.21 24.57
C ALA A 137 -19.28 -38.58 23.40
N ASN A 138 -19.71 -37.59 22.59
CA ASN A 138 -20.53 -37.83 21.41
C ASN A 138 -19.79 -38.66 20.35
N VAL A 139 -18.54 -38.35 20.05
CA VAL A 139 -17.68 -39.12 19.15
C VAL A 139 -17.52 -40.57 19.67
N ALA A 140 -17.26 -40.74 20.96
CA ALA A 140 -17.15 -42.07 21.57
C ALA A 140 -18.45 -42.88 21.43
N ARG A 141 -19.64 -42.26 21.66
CA ARG A 141 -20.93 -42.88 21.45
C ARG A 141 -21.15 -43.33 20.01
N LEU A 142 -20.87 -42.44 19.01
CA LEU A 142 -21.06 -42.77 17.59
C LEU A 142 -20.07 -43.81 17.10
N LYS A 143 -18.84 -43.83 17.66
CA LYS A 143 -17.85 -44.86 17.38
C LYS A 143 -18.33 -46.23 17.85
N ALA A 144 -18.93 -46.32 19.06
CA ALA A 144 -19.53 -47.55 19.56
C ALA A 144 -20.74 -47.99 18.68
N GLN A 145 -21.55 -47.03 18.20
CA GLN A 145 -22.67 -47.32 17.29
C GLN A 145 -22.17 -47.89 15.97
N LEU A 146 -21.12 -47.30 15.35
CA LEU A 146 -20.51 -47.81 14.13
C LEU A 146 -19.99 -49.25 14.32
N ALA A 147 -19.27 -49.50 15.43
CA ALA A 147 -18.77 -50.85 15.73
C ALA A 147 -19.88 -51.90 15.85
N ARG A 148 -21.02 -51.54 16.43
CA ARG A 148 -22.22 -52.41 16.48
C ARG A 148 -22.76 -52.69 15.07
N ASP A 149 -22.87 -51.70 14.24
CA ASP A 149 -23.42 -51.81 12.90
C ASP A 149 -22.47 -52.57 11.95
N GLU A 150 -21.18 -52.43 12.14
CA GLU A 150 -20.13 -53.24 11.43
C GLU A 150 -20.23 -54.71 11.85
N ALA A 151 -20.48 -55.03 13.13
CA ALA A 151 -20.71 -56.39 13.58
C ALA A 151 -21.99 -57.02 13.00
N ALA A 152 -23.06 -56.21 12.87
CA ALA A 152 -24.32 -56.67 12.23
C ALA A 152 -24.14 -56.95 10.72
N LEU A 153 -23.37 -56.12 10.03
CA LEU A 153 -23.00 -56.34 8.60
C LEU A 153 -22.20 -57.64 8.47
N ALA A 154 -21.19 -57.84 9.32
CA ALA A 154 -20.39 -59.06 9.31
C ALA A 154 -21.21 -60.33 9.57
N ASP A 155 -22.25 -60.22 10.38
CA ASP A 155 -23.19 -61.35 10.61
C ASP A 155 -24.08 -61.61 9.37
N ALA A 156 -24.63 -60.53 8.77
CA ALA A 156 -25.37 -60.64 7.52
C ALA A 156 -24.54 -61.25 6.40
N ASP A 157 -23.29 -60.88 6.21
CA ASP A 157 -22.36 -61.45 5.27
C ASP A 157 -22.15 -62.97 5.50
N ARG A 158 -21.95 -63.39 6.74
CA ARG A 158 -21.83 -64.83 7.08
C ARG A 158 -23.13 -65.57 6.76
N GLN A 159 -24.30 -64.97 7.01
CA GLN A 159 -25.59 -65.59 6.67
C GLN A 159 -25.79 -65.73 5.16
N TYR A 160 -25.44 -64.69 4.42
CA TYR A 160 -25.51 -64.72 2.96
C TYR A 160 -24.57 -65.78 2.36
N ALA A 161 -23.32 -65.85 2.86
CA ALA A 161 -22.38 -66.87 2.43
C ALA A 161 -22.92 -68.30 2.66
N ARG A 162 -23.45 -68.58 3.86
CA ARG A 162 -24.07 -69.86 4.16
C ARG A 162 -25.30 -70.15 3.27
N SER A 163 -26.17 -69.17 3.02
CA SER A 163 -27.33 -69.35 2.14
C SER A 163 -26.92 -69.68 0.69
N ARG A 164 -25.86 -69.05 0.19
CA ARG A 164 -25.30 -69.39 -1.14
C ARG A 164 -24.74 -70.78 -1.22
N GLU A 165 -24.03 -71.23 -0.18
CA GLU A 165 -23.49 -72.60 -0.13
C GLU A 165 -24.61 -73.66 -0.08
N LEU A 166 -25.65 -73.47 0.74
CA LEU A 166 -26.80 -74.36 0.82
C LEU A 166 -27.60 -74.36 -0.48
N GLN A 167 -27.70 -73.25 -1.21
CA GLN A 167 -28.36 -73.20 -2.51
C GLN A 167 -27.59 -73.99 -3.56
N ALA A 168 -26.27 -73.92 -3.57
CA ALA A 168 -25.45 -74.71 -4.48
C ALA A 168 -25.64 -76.22 -4.29
N GLN A 169 -26.06 -76.63 -3.10
CA GLN A 169 -26.42 -78.01 -2.73
C GLN A 169 -27.93 -78.31 -2.88
N ASN A 170 -28.73 -77.35 -3.40
CA ASN A 170 -30.20 -77.40 -3.58
C ASN A 170 -31.01 -77.57 -2.29
N PHE A 171 -30.47 -77.18 -1.10
CA PHE A 171 -31.21 -77.26 0.14
C PHE A 171 -32.07 -76.03 0.43
N VAL A 172 -31.86 -74.89 -0.23
CA VAL A 172 -32.67 -73.70 -0.08
C VAL A 172 -33.09 -73.10 -1.43
N ALA A 173 -34.24 -72.41 -1.46
CA ALA A 173 -34.75 -71.73 -2.64
C ALA A 173 -33.95 -70.44 -2.92
N GLN A 174 -33.90 -70.00 -4.21
CA GLN A 174 -33.27 -68.75 -4.65
C GLN A 174 -33.75 -67.53 -3.80
N GLY A 175 -35.06 -67.47 -3.46
CA GLY A 175 -35.61 -66.37 -2.65
C GLY A 175 -34.96 -66.20 -1.28
N ALA A 176 -34.47 -67.32 -0.68
CA ALA A 176 -33.72 -67.20 0.59
C ALA A 176 -32.37 -66.53 0.43
N VAL A 177 -31.66 -66.77 -0.68
CA VAL A 177 -30.39 -66.11 -1.01
C VAL A 177 -30.61 -64.64 -1.31
N ASP A 178 -31.67 -64.33 -2.07
CA ASP A 178 -32.01 -62.94 -2.41
C ASP A 178 -32.41 -62.14 -1.15
N THR A 179 -33.11 -62.72 -0.21
CA THR A 179 -33.39 -62.10 1.11
C THR A 179 -32.13 -61.84 1.90
N ALA A 180 -31.23 -62.81 2.01
CA ALA A 180 -29.94 -62.64 2.70
C ALA A 180 -29.06 -61.60 2.03
N ARG A 181 -29.05 -61.54 0.69
CA ARG A 181 -28.33 -60.48 -0.07
C ARG A 181 -28.89 -59.10 0.23
N THR A 182 -30.22 -58.94 0.25
CA THR A 182 -30.89 -57.68 0.59
C THR A 182 -30.53 -57.24 1.99
N LEU A 183 -30.45 -58.17 2.93
CA LEU A 183 -30.02 -57.88 4.31
C LEU A 183 -28.59 -57.31 4.37
N VAL A 184 -27.65 -57.95 3.64
CA VAL A 184 -26.25 -57.40 3.53
C VAL A 184 -26.28 -55.98 2.98
N GLN A 185 -27.02 -55.73 1.91
CA GLN A 185 -27.09 -54.41 1.30
C GLN A 185 -27.68 -53.34 2.29
N THR A 186 -28.71 -53.72 3.04
CA THR A 186 -29.32 -52.87 4.05
C THR A 186 -28.32 -52.56 5.19
N GLN A 187 -27.62 -53.58 5.70
CA GLN A 187 -26.63 -53.40 6.76
C GLN A 187 -25.42 -52.58 6.28
N ALA A 188 -24.98 -52.79 5.02
CA ALA A 188 -23.93 -51.98 4.43
C ALA A 188 -24.31 -50.50 4.33
N ALA A 189 -25.56 -50.20 3.95
CA ALA A 189 -26.11 -48.84 3.97
C ALA A 189 -26.16 -48.23 5.38
N THR A 190 -26.50 -49.02 6.38
CA THR A 190 -26.52 -48.60 7.80
C THR A 190 -25.13 -48.28 8.30
N VAL A 191 -24.09 -49.09 7.98
CA VAL A 191 -22.69 -48.83 8.31
C VAL A 191 -22.24 -47.55 7.65
N ALA A 192 -22.57 -47.32 6.36
CA ALA A 192 -22.22 -46.10 5.66
C ALA A 192 -22.83 -44.85 6.33
N ALA A 193 -24.10 -44.90 6.76
CA ALA A 193 -24.77 -43.85 7.50
C ALA A 193 -24.13 -43.57 8.86
N SER A 194 -23.80 -44.62 9.64
CA SER A 194 -23.13 -44.50 10.94
C SER A 194 -21.70 -43.91 10.82
N ARG A 195 -20.97 -44.27 9.75
CA ARG A 195 -19.67 -43.70 9.46
C ARG A 195 -19.75 -42.22 9.14
N ALA A 196 -20.70 -41.83 8.31
CA ALA A 196 -20.94 -40.42 7.99
C ALA A 196 -21.34 -39.62 9.25
N ALA A 197 -22.17 -40.18 10.13
CA ALA A 197 -22.54 -39.56 11.40
C ALA A 197 -21.34 -39.38 12.34
N LEU A 198 -20.45 -40.38 12.41
CA LEU A 198 -19.19 -40.27 13.18
C LEU A 198 -18.28 -39.18 12.61
N ASP A 199 -18.11 -39.12 11.30
CA ASP A 199 -17.27 -38.14 10.66
C ASP A 199 -17.79 -36.70 10.87
N ALA A 200 -19.12 -36.51 10.79
CA ALA A 200 -19.76 -35.24 11.12
C ALA A 200 -19.51 -34.82 12.59
N ALA A 201 -19.55 -35.77 13.54
CA ALA A 201 -19.28 -35.45 14.94
C ALA A 201 -17.79 -35.14 15.26
N ARG A 202 -16.88 -35.56 14.42
CA ARG A 202 -15.45 -35.20 14.55
C ARG A 202 -15.14 -33.74 14.18
N VAL A 203 -15.96 -33.11 13.37
CA VAL A 203 -15.74 -31.73 12.92
C VAL A 203 -15.72 -30.74 14.09
N PRO A 204 -16.74 -30.67 14.97
CA PRO A 204 -16.70 -29.77 16.14
C PRO A 204 -15.53 -30.08 17.07
N LEU A 205 -15.22 -31.36 17.27
CA LEU A 205 -14.05 -31.77 18.06
C LEU A 205 -12.74 -31.22 17.50
N GLY A 206 -12.60 -31.17 16.18
CA GLY A 206 -11.44 -30.54 15.51
C GLY A 206 -11.32 -29.05 15.84
N TYR A 207 -12.44 -28.34 15.92
CA TYR A 207 -12.47 -26.90 16.23
C TYR A 207 -12.12 -26.56 17.68
N ALA A 208 -12.16 -27.52 18.59
CA ALA A 208 -11.73 -27.32 19.96
C ALA A 208 -10.20 -27.13 20.11
N ARG A 209 -9.43 -27.50 19.11
CA ARG A 209 -7.97 -27.28 19.04
C ARG A 209 -7.68 -26.13 18.09
N ILE A 210 -7.42 -24.96 18.65
CA ILE A 210 -7.18 -23.74 17.87
C ILE A 210 -5.71 -23.65 17.56
N GLN A 211 -5.39 -23.54 16.26
CA GLN A 211 -4.04 -23.46 15.71
C GLN A 211 -3.82 -22.12 15.03
N ALA A 212 -2.55 -21.73 14.90
CA ALA A 212 -2.17 -20.53 14.18
C ALA A 212 -2.46 -20.68 12.67
N PRO A 213 -3.24 -19.78 12.06
CA PRO A 213 -3.53 -19.84 10.63
C PRO A 213 -2.33 -19.43 9.77
N SER A 214 -1.40 -18.67 10.34
CA SER A 214 -0.19 -18.18 9.67
C SER A 214 0.95 -18.06 10.66
N ALA A 215 2.17 -18.01 10.12
CA ALA A 215 3.35 -17.67 10.93
C ALA A 215 3.32 -16.16 11.26
N GLY A 216 3.76 -15.82 12.49
CA GLY A 216 3.80 -14.43 12.93
C GLY A 216 4.06 -14.30 14.42
N ARG A 217 3.95 -13.08 14.91
CA ARG A 217 4.09 -12.77 16.33
C ARG A 217 2.72 -12.67 16.98
N VAL A 218 2.56 -13.34 18.11
CA VAL A 218 1.36 -13.34 18.95
C VAL A 218 1.21 -11.96 19.63
N GLY A 219 0.07 -11.33 19.47
CA GLY A 219 -0.28 -10.08 20.16
C GLY A 219 -0.71 -10.32 21.61
N ALA A 220 -1.49 -9.40 22.16
CA ALA A 220 -2.08 -9.55 23.48
C ALA A 220 -3.12 -10.69 23.48
N ILE A 221 -3.13 -11.49 24.54
CA ILE A 221 -4.06 -12.59 24.73
C ILE A 221 -5.24 -12.09 25.56
N ASN A 222 -6.44 -12.13 24.96
CA ASN A 222 -7.65 -11.55 25.55
C ASN A 222 -8.45 -12.54 26.41
N VAL A 223 -7.98 -13.77 26.53
CA VAL A 223 -8.71 -14.85 27.21
C VAL A 223 -7.79 -15.68 28.11
N TYR A 224 -8.34 -16.20 29.19
CA TYR A 224 -7.60 -17.03 30.16
C TYR A 224 -8.28 -18.40 30.31
N PRO A 225 -7.58 -19.40 30.85
CA PRO A 225 -8.22 -20.66 31.21
C PRO A 225 -9.45 -20.42 32.10
N GLY A 226 -10.60 -21.03 31.74
CA GLY A 226 -11.89 -20.78 32.38
C GLY A 226 -12.74 -19.68 31.71
N SER A 227 -12.21 -18.91 30.79
CA SER A 227 -13.00 -17.90 30.02
C SER A 227 -13.99 -18.61 29.09
N SER A 228 -15.25 -18.15 29.07
CA SER A 228 -16.24 -18.54 28.07
C SER A 228 -16.02 -17.75 26.78
N VAL A 229 -15.99 -18.43 25.64
CA VAL A 229 -15.76 -17.84 24.31
C VAL A 229 -16.93 -18.21 23.38
N GLN A 230 -17.29 -17.26 22.52
CA GLN A 230 -18.36 -17.42 21.55
C GLN A 230 -17.81 -17.60 20.14
N ALA A 231 -18.41 -18.52 19.39
CA ALA A 231 -18.04 -18.80 18.00
C ALA A 231 -18.04 -17.52 17.14
N ASN A 232 -16.97 -17.29 16.41
CA ASN A 232 -16.76 -16.18 15.48
C ASN A 232 -16.87 -14.75 16.06
N ALA A 233 -17.17 -14.60 17.35
CA ALA A 233 -17.36 -13.31 18.01
C ALA A 233 -16.16 -12.91 18.87
N THR A 234 -15.65 -13.82 19.70
CA THR A 234 -14.56 -13.53 20.63
C THR A 234 -13.22 -13.61 19.92
N THR A 235 -12.45 -12.52 19.88
CA THR A 235 -11.06 -12.55 19.43
C THR A 235 -10.18 -13.06 20.57
N LEU A 236 -9.52 -14.20 20.37
CA LEU A 236 -8.64 -14.84 21.36
C LEU A 236 -7.29 -14.15 21.37
N VAL A 237 -6.74 -13.95 20.18
CA VAL A 237 -5.43 -13.33 19.96
C VAL A 237 -5.34 -12.85 18.51
N THR A 238 -4.51 -11.84 18.27
CA THR A 238 -4.16 -11.39 16.93
C THR A 238 -2.74 -11.84 16.61
N ILE A 239 -2.53 -12.45 15.45
CA ILE A 239 -1.22 -12.83 14.93
C ILE A 239 -0.83 -11.85 13.83
N THR A 240 0.33 -11.23 13.98
CA THR A 240 0.86 -10.23 13.04
C THR A 240 2.18 -10.71 12.44
N GLN A 241 2.27 -10.71 11.13
CA GLN A 241 3.51 -10.97 10.43
C GLN A 241 4.41 -9.75 10.50
N LEU A 242 5.64 -9.90 11.02
CA LEU A 242 6.62 -8.83 11.19
C LEU A 242 7.75 -8.85 10.15
N ASP A 243 7.94 -9.96 9.43
CA ASP A 243 8.92 -10.12 8.36
C ASP A 243 8.31 -10.98 7.24
N PRO A 244 8.25 -10.45 6.02
CA PRO A 244 8.47 -9.06 5.64
C PRO A 244 7.38 -8.10 6.14
N VAL A 245 7.61 -6.79 5.97
CA VAL A 245 6.61 -5.74 6.23
C VAL A 245 6.36 -4.92 4.98
N ASP A 246 5.21 -4.29 4.91
CA ASP A 246 4.92 -3.27 3.92
C ASP A 246 5.11 -1.88 4.52
N VAL A 247 5.51 -0.92 3.69
CA VAL A 247 5.48 0.50 4.02
C VAL A 247 4.47 1.17 3.10
N ALA A 248 3.43 1.73 3.70
CA ALA A 248 2.42 2.52 2.98
C ALA A 248 2.81 3.99 2.99
N PHE A 249 2.85 4.63 1.82
CA PHE A 249 3.16 6.04 1.65
C PHE A 249 2.36 6.62 0.48
N THR A 250 2.46 7.93 0.26
CA THR A 250 1.72 8.61 -0.80
C THR A 250 2.66 9.19 -1.85
N VAL A 251 2.24 9.15 -3.10
CA VAL A 251 2.95 9.70 -4.26
C VAL A 251 2.05 10.71 -4.96
N PRO A 252 2.52 11.94 -5.27
CA PRO A 252 1.74 12.90 -6.03
C PRO A 252 1.29 12.35 -7.39
N GLN A 253 0.07 12.67 -7.81
CA GLN A 253 -0.56 12.21 -9.06
C GLN A 253 0.33 12.40 -10.30
N ARG A 254 1.12 13.47 -10.36
CA ARG A 254 2.04 13.74 -11.49
C ARG A 254 3.07 12.63 -11.71
N HIS A 255 3.36 11.82 -10.69
CA HIS A 255 4.30 10.69 -10.73
C HIS A 255 3.61 9.33 -10.84
N LEU A 256 2.29 9.29 -11.05
CA LEU A 256 1.53 8.03 -11.13
C LEU A 256 2.02 7.13 -12.27
N ALA A 257 2.29 7.71 -13.45
CA ALA A 257 2.78 6.94 -14.60
C ALA A 257 4.14 6.29 -14.30
N ASP A 258 5.02 7.02 -13.63
CA ASP A 258 6.34 6.52 -13.21
C ASP A 258 6.19 5.42 -12.15
N ALA A 259 5.29 5.59 -11.15
CA ALA A 259 5.02 4.59 -10.13
C ALA A 259 4.44 3.29 -10.73
N LEU A 260 3.55 3.38 -11.72
CA LEU A 260 3.02 2.23 -12.45
C LEU A 260 4.10 1.54 -13.32
N ALA A 261 5.02 2.31 -13.89
CA ALA A 261 6.18 1.76 -14.61
C ALA A 261 7.12 1.03 -13.62
N ALA A 262 7.35 1.62 -12.46
CA ALA A 262 8.14 1.06 -11.38
C ALA A 262 7.57 -0.27 -10.86
N LEU A 263 6.25 -0.36 -10.71
CA LEU A 263 5.57 -1.59 -10.28
C LEU A 263 5.79 -2.75 -11.26
N ARG A 264 5.92 -2.46 -12.57
CA ARG A 264 6.20 -3.45 -13.61
C ARG A 264 7.66 -3.84 -13.74
N GLY A 265 8.55 -2.97 -13.25
CA GLY A 265 10.01 -3.18 -13.28
C GLY A 265 10.50 -3.92 -12.04
N SER A 266 11.52 -4.77 -12.21
CA SER A 266 12.11 -5.52 -11.09
C SER A 266 13.08 -4.71 -10.21
N GLY A 267 13.27 -3.42 -10.47
CA GLY A 267 14.41 -2.64 -9.97
C GLY A 267 14.11 -1.34 -9.24
N THR A 268 12.86 -1.04 -8.92
CA THR A 268 12.58 0.22 -8.22
C THR A 268 12.86 0.07 -6.74
N VAL A 269 13.91 0.76 -6.30
CA VAL A 269 14.33 0.75 -4.92
C VAL A 269 13.52 1.79 -4.15
N VAL A 270 12.81 1.31 -3.15
CA VAL A 270 12.20 2.14 -2.11
C VAL A 270 13.06 1.95 -0.87
N GLU A 271 13.57 3.03 -0.32
CA GLU A 271 14.33 3.02 0.91
C GLU A 271 13.46 3.58 2.04
N ALA A 272 13.40 2.87 3.16
CA ALA A 272 12.70 3.34 4.35
C ALA A 272 13.66 3.42 5.52
N ALA A 273 13.67 4.56 6.20
CA ALA A 273 14.49 4.84 7.37
C ALA A 273 13.62 5.32 8.52
N LEU A 274 13.97 4.93 9.76
CA LEU A 274 13.34 5.48 10.96
C LEU A 274 13.74 6.96 11.13
N PRO A 275 12.84 7.81 11.64
CA PRO A 275 13.15 9.25 11.86
C PRO A 275 14.33 9.49 12.79
N GLU A 276 14.53 8.60 13.74
CA GLU A 276 15.62 8.65 14.74
C GLU A 276 17.00 8.29 14.17
N GLY A 277 17.05 7.96 12.90
CA GLY A 277 18.28 7.54 12.21
C GLY A 277 18.45 6.01 12.19
N GLY A 278 19.53 5.58 11.56
CA GLY A 278 19.85 4.17 11.35
C GLY A 278 19.93 3.82 9.87
N ALA A 279 20.42 2.61 9.56
CA ALA A 279 20.52 2.16 8.18
C ALA A 279 19.14 2.06 7.55
N ALA A 280 18.97 2.69 6.39
CA ALA A 280 17.77 2.54 5.58
C ALA A 280 17.62 1.08 5.13
N LEU A 281 16.39 0.60 5.13
CA LEU A 281 16.04 -0.72 4.60
C LEU A 281 15.54 -0.54 3.16
N GLY A 282 16.18 -1.24 2.24
CA GLY A 282 15.77 -1.25 0.84
C GLY A 282 14.64 -2.24 0.58
N GLY A 283 13.72 -1.84 -0.26
CA GLY A 283 12.58 -2.65 -0.67
C GLY A 283 12.14 -2.36 -2.09
N ARG A 284 11.04 -2.95 -2.49
CA ARG A 284 10.46 -2.78 -3.83
C ARG A 284 9.00 -2.37 -3.75
N LEU A 285 8.55 -1.59 -4.72
CA LEU A 285 7.15 -1.25 -4.86
C LEU A 285 6.35 -2.52 -5.23
N VAL A 286 5.25 -2.77 -4.50
CA VAL A 286 4.39 -3.94 -4.71
C VAL A 286 2.95 -3.59 -5.01
N PHE A 287 2.54 -2.37 -4.68
CA PHE A 287 1.17 -1.95 -4.86
C PHE A 287 1.07 -0.45 -5.14
N VAL A 288 0.22 -0.11 -6.10
CA VAL A 288 -0.21 1.27 -6.40
C VAL A 288 -1.74 1.23 -6.39
N ASP A 289 -2.36 2.11 -5.63
CA ASP A 289 -3.81 2.17 -5.49
C ASP A 289 -4.47 2.54 -6.83
N ASN A 290 -5.68 2.07 -7.04
CA ASN A 290 -6.50 2.34 -8.22
C ASN A 290 -7.29 3.65 -8.13
N ALA A 291 -7.23 4.35 -6.99
CA ALA A 291 -7.90 5.61 -6.75
C ALA A 291 -6.91 6.70 -6.33
N ILE A 292 -7.19 7.93 -6.79
CA ILE A 292 -6.49 9.13 -6.37
C ILE A 292 -7.31 9.78 -5.27
N ASP A 293 -6.68 10.13 -4.18
CA ASP A 293 -7.30 10.96 -3.14
C ASP A 293 -7.48 12.38 -3.68
N ALA A 294 -8.72 12.78 -3.91
CA ALA A 294 -9.05 14.08 -4.50
C ALA A 294 -8.71 15.25 -3.57
N ALA A 295 -8.65 15.05 -2.26
CA ALA A 295 -8.35 16.10 -1.29
C ALA A 295 -6.85 16.45 -1.28
N SER A 296 -5.99 15.45 -1.43
CA SER A 296 -4.54 15.62 -1.39
C SER A 296 -3.87 15.56 -2.77
N GLY A 297 -4.58 15.11 -3.82
CA GLY A 297 -4.02 14.90 -5.15
C GLY A 297 -2.93 13.82 -5.17
N THR A 298 -2.99 12.85 -4.26
CA THR A 298 -1.98 11.79 -4.11
C THR A 298 -2.57 10.41 -4.34
N VAL A 299 -1.70 9.45 -4.68
CA VAL A 299 -2.01 8.03 -4.79
C VAL A 299 -1.31 7.28 -3.68
N LYS A 300 -2.03 6.37 -3.02
CA LYS A 300 -1.46 5.49 -2.01
C LYS A 300 -0.67 4.37 -2.68
N VAL A 301 0.52 4.11 -2.17
CA VAL A 301 1.40 3.05 -2.66
C VAL A 301 1.93 2.24 -1.50
N LYS A 302 2.32 0.98 -1.77
CA LYS A 302 2.98 0.14 -0.77
C LYS A 302 4.26 -0.43 -1.32
N ALA A 303 5.27 -0.45 -0.50
CA ALA A 303 6.55 -1.10 -0.78
C ALA A 303 6.76 -2.24 0.21
N TRP A 304 7.17 -3.38 -0.30
CA TRP A 304 7.58 -4.55 0.47
C TRP A 304 9.04 -4.42 0.90
N LEU A 305 9.32 -4.63 2.19
CA LEU A 305 10.65 -4.54 2.77
C LEU A 305 10.95 -5.78 3.61
N PRO A 306 12.15 -6.37 3.49
CA PRO A 306 12.61 -7.39 4.41
C PRO A 306 12.89 -6.77 5.79
N ASN A 307 12.48 -7.45 6.85
CA ASN A 307 12.62 -6.96 8.23
C ASN A 307 13.15 -8.06 9.20
N PRO A 308 14.24 -8.76 8.85
CA PRO A 308 14.69 -9.93 9.61
C PRO A 308 15.08 -9.60 11.06
N ALA A 309 15.54 -8.38 11.31
CA ALA A 309 15.88 -7.91 12.65
C ALA A 309 14.69 -7.29 13.41
N ASN A 310 13.47 -7.34 12.85
CA ASN A 310 12.25 -6.74 13.39
C ASN A 310 12.42 -5.27 13.83
N ARG A 311 13.19 -4.49 13.06
CA ARG A 311 13.44 -3.07 13.33
C ARG A 311 12.24 -2.20 13.02
N LEU A 312 11.49 -2.55 11.99
CA LEU A 312 10.27 -1.87 11.59
C LEU A 312 9.08 -2.53 12.29
N TRP A 313 8.37 -1.74 13.07
CA TRP A 313 7.16 -2.18 13.76
C TRP A 313 5.91 -1.65 13.07
N PRO A 314 4.87 -2.47 12.91
CA PRO A 314 3.58 -2.00 12.41
C PRO A 314 3.09 -0.78 13.19
N GLY A 315 2.64 0.24 12.46
CA GLY A 315 2.24 1.53 13.01
C GLY A 315 3.38 2.56 13.15
N ALA A 316 4.64 2.16 13.03
CA ALA A 316 5.76 3.10 13.08
C ALA A 316 5.79 4.02 11.85
N PHE A 317 6.14 5.29 12.06
CA PHE A 317 6.40 6.21 10.96
C PHE A 317 7.83 6.05 10.46
N VAL A 318 7.99 6.15 9.15
CA VAL A 318 9.28 6.06 8.46
C VAL A 318 9.40 7.15 7.42
N ARG A 319 10.63 7.59 7.18
CA ARG A 319 10.96 8.42 6.02
C ARG A 319 11.19 7.46 4.84
N VAL A 320 10.47 7.69 3.77
CA VAL A 320 10.54 6.90 2.55
C VAL A 320 11.20 7.71 1.47
N THR A 321 12.23 7.15 0.86
CA THR A 321 12.86 7.68 -0.35
C THR A 321 12.53 6.75 -1.50
N PHE A 322 11.71 7.21 -2.41
CA PHE A 322 11.26 6.46 -3.57
C PHE A 322 11.95 6.97 -4.84
N THR A 323 12.72 6.13 -5.51
CA THR A 323 13.31 6.46 -6.81
C THR A 323 12.24 6.30 -7.89
N VAL A 324 11.71 7.43 -8.33
CA VAL A 324 10.59 7.51 -9.29
C VAL A 324 11.03 7.02 -10.67
N ARG A 325 12.17 7.53 -11.14
CA ARG A 325 12.84 7.12 -12.39
C ARG A 325 14.30 7.52 -12.35
N THR A 326 15.10 6.90 -13.21
CA THR A 326 16.51 7.27 -13.40
C THR A 326 16.68 7.80 -14.83
N LEU A 327 17.25 9.01 -14.95
CA LEU A 327 17.66 9.57 -16.23
C LEU A 327 19.06 9.02 -16.54
N GLU A 328 19.15 8.09 -17.49
CA GLU A 328 20.38 7.30 -17.73
C GLU A 328 21.53 8.12 -18.31
N ASN A 329 21.25 9.11 -19.18
CA ASN A 329 22.25 9.89 -19.91
C ASN A 329 21.99 11.40 -19.80
N ALA A 330 21.60 11.88 -18.61
CA ALA A 330 21.31 13.29 -18.39
C ALA A 330 22.61 14.13 -18.43
N LEU A 331 22.51 15.30 -19.04
CA LEU A 331 23.49 16.34 -18.85
C LEU A 331 23.26 16.99 -17.51
N VAL A 332 24.21 16.83 -16.61
CA VAL A 332 24.04 17.25 -15.20
C VAL A 332 25.00 18.39 -14.92
N ILE A 333 24.44 19.44 -14.29
CA ILE A 333 25.19 20.61 -13.80
C ILE A 333 24.76 20.89 -12.35
N PRO A 334 25.59 21.56 -11.55
CA PRO A 334 25.15 22.05 -10.25
C PRO A 334 23.98 23.03 -10.39
N GLN A 335 22.93 22.86 -9.57
CA GLN A 335 21.77 23.76 -9.57
C GLN A 335 22.18 25.22 -9.32
N ALA A 336 23.23 25.43 -8.54
CA ALA A 336 23.80 26.74 -8.27
C ALA A 336 24.30 27.46 -9.52
N ALA A 337 24.60 26.78 -10.61
CA ALA A 337 25.03 27.40 -11.87
C ALA A 337 23.87 27.99 -12.68
N ILE A 338 22.63 27.61 -12.37
CA ILE A 338 21.42 28.04 -13.08
C ILE A 338 21.01 29.43 -12.59
N VAL A 339 20.78 30.34 -13.54
CA VAL A 339 20.26 31.68 -13.27
C VAL A 339 18.86 31.82 -13.81
N GLN A 340 17.93 32.27 -12.96
CA GLN A 340 16.56 32.56 -13.40
C GLN A 340 16.55 33.95 -14.07
N SER A 341 16.09 34.00 -15.31
CA SER A 341 15.91 35.26 -16.02
C SER A 341 14.43 35.47 -16.40
N ALA A 342 14.06 36.68 -16.80
CA ALA A 342 12.71 36.99 -17.25
C ALA A 342 12.27 36.16 -18.48
N ARG A 343 13.21 35.59 -19.22
CA ARG A 343 12.96 34.73 -20.40
C ARG A 343 13.09 33.22 -20.11
N GLY A 344 13.28 32.83 -18.86
CA GLY A 344 13.47 31.45 -18.42
C GLY A 344 14.85 31.19 -17.82
N PRO A 345 15.14 29.94 -17.44
CA PRO A 345 16.44 29.56 -16.88
C PRO A 345 17.56 29.63 -17.93
N ILE A 346 18.69 30.18 -17.51
CA ILE A 346 19.90 30.38 -18.33
C ILE A 346 21.11 29.94 -17.56
N VAL A 347 22.23 29.75 -18.29
CA VAL A 347 23.52 29.47 -17.71
C VAL A 347 24.62 30.23 -18.47
N TYR A 348 25.69 30.62 -17.79
CA TYR A 348 26.87 31.13 -18.44
C TYR A 348 27.83 29.98 -18.77
N VAL A 349 28.19 29.87 -20.05
CA VAL A 349 29.17 28.91 -20.57
C VAL A 349 30.43 29.66 -20.97
N VAL A 350 31.59 29.08 -20.71
CA VAL A 350 32.85 29.66 -21.12
C VAL A 350 33.24 29.10 -22.49
N GLU A 351 33.19 29.97 -23.52
CA GLU A 351 33.61 29.70 -24.90
C GLU A 351 34.76 30.62 -25.26
N ASP A 352 35.87 30.10 -25.70
CA ASP A 352 37.09 30.86 -26.11
C ASP A 352 37.53 31.94 -25.11
N GLY A 353 37.43 31.64 -23.80
CA GLY A 353 37.79 32.57 -22.73
C GLY A 353 36.81 33.71 -22.51
N ARG A 354 35.59 33.61 -23.05
CA ARG A 354 34.50 34.57 -22.88
C ARG A 354 33.26 33.89 -22.33
N ALA A 355 32.48 34.65 -21.56
CA ALA A 355 31.19 34.19 -21.03
C ALA A 355 30.10 34.33 -22.10
N ALA A 356 29.57 33.22 -22.56
CA ALA A 356 28.39 33.12 -23.42
C ALA A 356 27.17 32.73 -22.59
N LEU A 357 26.04 33.35 -22.91
CA LEU A 357 24.77 33.07 -22.24
C LEU A 357 24.01 32.04 -23.06
N ARG A 358 23.67 30.90 -22.46
CA ARG A 358 22.85 29.87 -23.10
C ARG A 358 21.54 29.64 -22.36
N PRO A 359 20.40 29.67 -23.04
CA PRO A 359 19.13 29.23 -22.46
C PRO A 359 19.17 27.73 -22.28
N LEU A 360 18.58 27.25 -21.20
CA LEU A 360 18.48 25.83 -20.93
C LEU A 360 17.08 25.48 -20.46
N ARG A 361 16.73 24.19 -20.57
CA ARG A 361 15.53 23.63 -20.01
C ARG A 361 15.92 22.69 -18.88
N VAL A 362 15.42 22.97 -17.67
CA VAL A 362 15.63 22.07 -16.53
C VAL A 362 14.62 20.92 -16.67
N LEU A 363 15.14 19.70 -16.78
CA LEU A 363 14.35 18.48 -16.85
C LEU A 363 13.96 17.99 -15.45
N ALA A 364 14.92 18.08 -14.53
CA ALA A 364 14.74 17.65 -13.15
C ALA A 364 15.85 18.21 -12.27
N THR A 365 15.57 18.30 -10.98
CA THR A 365 16.56 18.68 -9.95
C THR A 365 16.59 17.59 -8.89
N GLU A 366 17.78 17.23 -8.42
CA GLU A 366 18.00 16.25 -7.37
C GLU A 366 19.15 16.73 -6.47
N GLY A 367 18.81 17.11 -5.24
CA GLY A 367 19.78 17.68 -4.31
C GLY A 367 20.47 18.92 -4.88
N GLU A 368 21.80 18.90 -5.00
CA GLU A 368 22.59 19.99 -5.57
C GLU A 368 22.72 19.92 -7.09
N ASP A 369 22.19 18.88 -7.73
CA ASP A 369 22.33 18.61 -9.17
C ASP A 369 21.05 18.92 -9.94
N ALA A 370 21.22 19.36 -11.18
CA ALA A 370 20.14 19.56 -12.13
C ALA A 370 20.45 18.85 -13.46
N ALA A 371 19.48 18.06 -13.94
CA ALA A 371 19.49 17.56 -15.30
C ALA A 371 18.94 18.63 -16.24
N VAL A 372 19.67 18.93 -17.31
CA VAL A 372 19.35 20.03 -18.21
C VAL A 372 19.42 19.61 -19.67
N GLU A 373 18.69 20.34 -20.53
CA GLU A 373 18.81 20.32 -21.98
C GLU A 373 19.26 21.68 -22.47
N GLY A 374 19.97 21.70 -23.61
CA GLY A 374 20.48 22.93 -24.24
C GLY A 374 21.96 23.12 -24.09
N LEU A 375 22.68 22.16 -23.47
CA LEU A 375 24.13 22.14 -23.34
C LEU A 375 24.73 20.94 -24.07
N GLN A 376 26.05 20.92 -24.22
CA GLN A 376 26.82 19.79 -24.74
C GLN A 376 27.69 19.19 -23.64
N SER A 377 27.98 17.90 -23.78
CA SER A 377 28.95 17.24 -22.89
C SER A 377 30.34 17.86 -23.08
N GLY A 378 30.96 18.29 -22.00
CA GLY A 378 32.26 18.98 -22.02
C GLY A 378 32.14 20.50 -21.97
N ASP A 379 30.96 21.11 -22.18
CA ASP A 379 30.75 22.54 -21.95
C ASP A 379 31.18 22.89 -20.53
N ARG A 380 31.73 24.07 -20.33
CA ARG A 380 32.13 24.56 -19.02
C ARG A 380 31.14 25.61 -18.52
N VAL A 381 30.37 25.29 -17.52
CA VAL A 381 29.40 26.21 -16.91
C VAL A 381 30.02 26.96 -15.73
N VAL A 382 29.67 28.22 -15.59
CA VAL A 382 30.13 29.07 -14.51
C VAL A 382 29.29 28.73 -13.25
N LEU A 383 29.98 28.31 -12.21
CA LEU A 383 29.39 28.04 -10.90
C LEU A 383 29.35 29.31 -10.04
N ASP A 384 30.49 30.02 -9.92
CA ASP A 384 30.62 31.23 -9.10
C ASP A 384 31.24 32.37 -9.89
N GLY A 385 31.11 33.62 -9.42
CA GLY A 385 31.55 34.83 -10.11
C GLY A 385 30.55 35.39 -11.13
N ARG A 386 29.37 34.76 -11.30
CA ARG A 386 28.37 35.10 -12.33
C ARG A 386 27.73 36.47 -12.14
N GLN A 387 27.68 37.02 -10.89
CA GLN A 387 27.10 38.33 -10.60
C GLN A 387 27.83 39.49 -11.35
N ASN A 388 29.08 39.29 -11.68
CA ASN A 388 29.93 40.29 -12.37
C ASN A 388 30.04 40.03 -13.88
N LEU A 389 29.38 38.98 -14.40
CA LEU A 389 29.43 38.61 -15.79
C LEU A 389 28.36 39.31 -16.62
N ARG A 390 28.78 39.80 -17.80
CA ARG A 390 27.91 40.18 -18.90
C ARG A 390 28.19 39.27 -20.10
N PRO A 391 27.22 39.04 -21.00
CA PRO A 391 27.50 38.32 -22.23
C PRO A 391 28.70 38.94 -22.95
N GLY A 392 29.71 38.10 -23.31
CA GLY A 392 30.95 38.53 -23.95
C GLY A 392 32.09 38.95 -23.02
N SER A 393 31.88 39.02 -21.68
CA SER A 393 32.95 39.32 -20.71
C SER A 393 34.09 38.32 -20.82
N ARG A 394 35.34 38.81 -20.77
CA ARG A 394 36.53 37.96 -20.63
C ARG A 394 36.54 37.32 -19.23
N VAL A 395 36.83 36.04 -19.19
CA VAL A 395 36.89 35.28 -17.93
C VAL A 395 38.30 34.76 -17.69
N LEU A 396 38.79 34.94 -16.46
CA LEU A 396 39.95 34.24 -15.93
C LEU A 396 39.47 33.01 -15.19
N ARG A 397 40.02 31.84 -15.51
CA ARG A 397 39.73 30.59 -14.83
C ARG A 397 40.45 30.55 -13.48
N GLU A 398 39.73 30.54 -12.40
CA GLU A 398 40.19 29.96 -11.16
C GLU A 398 39.82 28.46 -11.15
N GLY A 399 40.86 27.60 -11.19
CA GLY A 399 40.62 26.16 -11.14
C GLY A 399 40.00 25.78 -9.77
N LEU A 400 39.04 24.86 -9.75
CA LEU A 400 38.67 24.15 -8.54
C LEU A 400 39.93 23.60 -7.86
N ARG A 401 40.20 24.02 -6.62
CA ARG A 401 41.12 23.33 -5.70
C ARG A 401 40.48 22.05 -5.18
#